data_502767687bc8050f9250c8306758573e
#
_entry.id   502767687bc8050f9250c8306758573e
#
_cell.length_a   1.000
_cell.length_b   1.000
_cell.length_c   1.000
_cell.angle_alpha   90.00
_cell.angle_beta   90.00
_cell.angle_gamma   90.00
#
_symmetry.space_group_name_H-M   'P 1'
#
loop_
_entity.id
_entity.type
_entity.pdbx_description
1 polymer ?
#
loop_
_entity_poly.entity_id
_entity_poly.type
_entity_poly.pdbx_seq_one_letter_code
_entity_poly.pdbx_strand_id
1 'polypeptide(L)'
;WDALRNFYHQEHLDYMADVPGDGLDPVDSRILRLSIAAEADLTPLIHFWGVHPVDAEALQAGMVRHELGVSPAVRDQLVRYADIARADNAEFNAHYERVYPGRPAGGHPDYGTGWYNRWHDVWAEAHGAEVHAAIQRVLDQYYPGTRL
;
A
#
# COMPACT_ATOMS: atom_id res chain seq x y z
N TRP A 1 3.54 -12.13 2.23
CA TRP A 1 4.65 -12.59 1.39
C TRP A 1 4.23 -13.69 0.40
N ASP A 2 3.25 -14.54 0.76
CA ASP A 2 2.82 -15.67 -0.09
C ASP A 2 2.20 -15.22 -1.41
N ALA A 3 1.35 -14.19 -1.40
CA ALA A 3 0.77 -13.62 -2.62
C ALA A 3 1.85 -13.11 -3.60
N LEU A 4 2.86 -12.39 -3.08
CA LEU A 4 3.96 -11.88 -3.91
C LEU A 4 4.83 -13.01 -4.46
N ARG A 5 5.13 -14.02 -3.64
CA ARG A 5 5.86 -15.21 -4.07
C ARG A 5 5.09 -15.96 -5.17
N ASN A 6 3.78 -16.16 -4.99
CA ASN A 6 2.93 -16.83 -5.96
C ASN A 6 2.83 -16.03 -7.26
N PHE A 7 2.74 -14.71 -7.18
CA PHE A 7 2.78 -13.82 -8.33
C PHE A 7 4.06 -14.04 -9.15
N TYR A 8 5.25 -13.91 -8.55
CA TYR A 8 6.50 -14.06 -9.29
C TYR A 8 6.71 -15.49 -9.80
N HIS A 9 6.24 -16.50 -9.08
CA HIS A 9 6.28 -17.87 -9.54
C HIS A 9 5.41 -18.06 -10.80
N GLN A 10 4.19 -17.55 -10.79
CA GLN A 10 3.28 -17.62 -11.94
C GLN A 10 3.82 -16.82 -13.13
N GLU A 11 4.34 -15.61 -12.93
CA GLU A 11 4.99 -14.83 -13.97
C GLU A 11 6.11 -15.61 -14.67
N HIS A 12 6.91 -16.34 -13.89
CA HIS A 12 7.96 -17.18 -14.44
C HIS A 12 7.40 -18.34 -15.27
N LEU A 13 6.38 -19.02 -14.78
CA LEU A 13 5.74 -20.11 -15.50
C LEU A 13 5.09 -19.65 -16.79
N ASP A 14 4.38 -18.53 -16.78
CA ASP A 14 3.73 -17.94 -17.94
C ASP A 14 4.75 -17.50 -19.00
N TYR A 15 5.87 -16.91 -18.58
CA TYR A 15 6.98 -16.58 -19.46
C TYR A 15 7.58 -17.83 -20.13
N MET A 16 7.83 -18.89 -19.36
CA MET A 16 8.39 -20.14 -19.87
C MET A 16 7.43 -20.90 -20.82
N ALA A 17 6.12 -20.74 -20.61
CA ALA A 17 5.08 -21.35 -21.42
C ALA A 17 4.64 -20.51 -22.62
N ASP A 18 5.22 -19.32 -22.81
CA ASP A 18 4.83 -18.34 -23.84
C ASP A 18 3.31 -18.06 -23.82
N VAL A 19 2.75 -17.88 -22.62
CA VAL A 19 1.31 -17.63 -22.43
C VAL A 19 0.95 -16.28 -23.05
N PRO A 20 -0.06 -16.24 -23.94
CA PRO A 20 -0.53 -14.98 -24.50
C PRO A 20 -0.95 -13.99 -23.43
N GLY A 21 -0.64 -12.71 -23.62
CA GLY A 21 -1.08 -11.65 -22.74
C GLY A 21 -2.61 -11.54 -22.64
N ASP A 22 -3.09 -10.96 -21.58
CA ASP A 22 -4.53 -10.77 -21.29
C ASP A 22 -5.19 -9.65 -22.13
N GLY A 23 -4.42 -8.99 -22.99
CA GLY A 23 -4.88 -7.90 -23.85
C GLY A 23 -4.99 -6.54 -23.15
N LEU A 24 -4.59 -6.46 -21.89
CA LEU A 24 -4.52 -5.21 -21.14
C LEU A 24 -3.19 -4.47 -21.39
N ASP A 25 -3.16 -3.19 -21.03
CA ASP A 25 -1.89 -2.47 -20.89
C ASP A 25 -0.97 -3.19 -19.90
N PRO A 26 0.35 -3.19 -20.08
CA PRO A 26 1.29 -3.87 -19.17
C PRO A 26 1.15 -3.47 -17.69
N VAL A 27 0.77 -2.22 -17.39
CA VAL A 27 0.52 -1.77 -16.02
C VAL A 27 -0.74 -2.43 -15.46
N ASP A 28 -1.83 -2.37 -16.22
CA ASP A 28 -3.13 -2.92 -15.82
C ASP A 28 -3.08 -4.44 -15.71
N SER A 29 -2.40 -5.11 -16.64
CA SER A 29 -2.13 -6.53 -16.59
C SER A 29 -1.41 -6.94 -15.30
N ARG A 30 -0.39 -6.15 -14.89
CA ARG A 30 0.33 -6.42 -13.64
C ARG A 30 -0.55 -6.20 -12.42
N ILE A 31 -1.37 -5.15 -12.39
CA ILE A 31 -2.33 -4.91 -11.31
C ILE A 31 -3.30 -6.10 -11.20
N LEU A 32 -3.87 -6.54 -12.32
CA LEU A 32 -4.80 -7.67 -12.36
C LEU A 32 -4.14 -8.95 -11.84
N ARG A 33 -2.96 -9.30 -12.31
CA ARG A 33 -2.26 -10.54 -11.91
C ARG A 33 -1.84 -10.53 -10.44
N LEU A 34 -1.41 -9.37 -9.91
CA LEU A 34 -1.16 -9.21 -8.47
C LEU A 34 -2.44 -9.40 -7.66
N SER A 35 -3.56 -8.87 -8.15
CA SER A 35 -4.85 -9.00 -7.49
C SER A 35 -5.36 -10.45 -7.51
N ILE A 36 -5.18 -11.17 -8.61
CA ILE A 36 -5.47 -12.61 -8.71
C ILE A 36 -4.63 -13.39 -7.69
N ALA A 37 -3.33 -13.15 -7.63
CA ALA A 37 -2.44 -13.83 -6.69
C ALA A 37 -2.75 -13.53 -5.22
N ALA A 38 -3.35 -12.38 -4.94
CA ALA A 38 -3.78 -11.94 -3.61
C ALA A 38 -5.23 -12.34 -3.28
N GLU A 39 -5.98 -12.86 -4.27
CA GLU A 39 -7.43 -13.14 -4.16
C GLU A 39 -8.25 -11.91 -3.72
N ALA A 40 -7.79 -10.71 -4.12
CA ALA A 40 -8.39 -9.44 -3.72
C ALA A 40 -8.07 -8.34 -4.73
N ASP A 41 -8.98 -7.43 -4.96
CA ASP A 41 -8.70 -6.22 -5.74
C ASP A 41 -7.67 -5.35 -5.00
N LEU A 42 -6.43 -5.34 -5.50
CA LEU A 42 -5.33 -4.54 -4.97
C LEU A 42 -5.24 -3.14 -5.60
N THR A 43 -6.13 -2.79 -6.54
CA THR A 43 -6.10 -1.49 -7.21
C THR A 43 -6.02 -0.31 -6.24
N PRO A 44 -6.80 -0.26 -5.13
CA PRO A 44 -6.72 0.86 -4.19
C PRO A 44 -5.35 0.99 -3.53
N LEU A 45 -4.73 -0.14 -3.17
CA LEU A 45 -3.43 -0.18 -2.52
C LEU A 45 -2.31 0.26 -3.49
N ILE A 46 -2.36 -0.23 -4.72
CA ILE A 46 -1.39 0.08 -5.77
C ILE A 46 -1.53 1.55 -6.19
N HIS A 47 -2.76 2.07 -6.25
CA HIS A 47 -3.04 3.50 -6.47
C HIS A 47 -2.41 4.37 -5.37
N PHE A 48 -2.54 3.99 -4.11
CA PHE A 48 -1.88 4.69 -3.01
C PHE A 48 -0.35 4.77 -3.19
N TRP A 49 0.27 3.75 -3.77
CA TRP A 49 1.70 3.74 -4.11
C TRP A 49 2.06 4.53 -5.37
N GLY A 50 1.10 5.24 -5.97
CA GLY A 50 1.31 6.14 -7.10
C GLY A 50 1.26 5.45 -8.47
N VAL A 51 0.83 4.20 -8.54
CA VAL A 51 0.61 3.49 -9.80
C VAL A 51 -0.88 3.53 -10.13
N HIS A 52 -1.22 4.19 -11.24
CA HIS A 52 -2.59 4.38 -11.68
C HIS A 52 -2.91 3.45 -12.84
N PRO A 53 -4.14 2.91 -12.92
CA PRO A 53 -4.60 2.22 -14.11
C PRO A 53 -4.48 3.10 -15.37
N VAL A 54 -4.08 2.50 -16.47
CA VAL A 54 -4.05 3.16 -17.78
C VAL A 54 -5.45 3.13 -18.39
N ASP A 55 -6.13 2.00 -18.31
CA ASP A 55 -7.54 1.82 -18.68
C ASP A 55 -8.29 1.18 -17.51
N ALA A 56 -8.87 2.05 -16.67
CA ALA A 56 -9.58 1.62 -15.46
C ALA A 56 -10.83 0.77 -15.77
N GLU A 57 -11.47 1.00 -16.93
CA GLU A 57 -12.66 0.24 -17.32
C GLU A 57 -12.27 -1.18 -17.75
N ALA A 58 -11.24 -1.32 -18.57
CA ALA A 58 -10.72 -2.61 -19.00
C ALA A 58 -10.17 -3.41 -17.80
N LEU A 59 -9.43 -2.77 -16.89
CA LEU A 59 -8.96 -3.39 -15.66
C LEU A 59 -10.12 -3.87 -14.78
N GLN A 60 -11.14 -3.03 -14.56
CA GLN A 60 -12.32 -3.39 -13.77
C GLN A 60 -13.06 -4.58 -14.40
N ALA A 61 -13.20 -4.62 -15.72
CA ALA A 61 -13.78 -5.77 -16.42
C ALA A 61 -12.93 -7.05 -16.20
N GLY A 62 -11.62 -6.91 -16.13
CA GLY A 62 -10.70 -7.98 -15.73
C GLY A 62 -10.97 -8.47 -14.31
N MET A 63 -11.05 -7.56 -13.34
CA MET A 63 -11.35 -7.89 -11.93
C MET A 63 -12.67 -8.67 -11.82
N VAL A 64 -13.72 -8.20 -12.49
CA VAL A 64 -15.04 -8.87 -12.49
C VAL A 64 -14.96 -10.29 -13.07
N ARG A 65 -14.22 -10.49 -14.18
CA ARG A 65 -14.05 -11.84 -14.76
C ARG A 65 -13.38 -12.83 -13.82
N HIS A 66 -12.53 -12.34 -12.93
CA HIS A 66 -11.85 -13.15 -11.91
C HIS A 66 -12.54 -13.13 -10.55
N GLU A 67 -13.77 -12.62 -10.48
CA GLU A 67 -14.57 -12.53 -9.25
C GLU A 67 -13.87 -11.74 -8.12
N LEU A 68 -12.96 -10.84 -8.49
CA LEU A 68 -12.25 -9.98 -7.55
C LEU A 68 -13.07 -8.72 -7.28
N GLY A 69 -13.40 -8.52 -6.03
CA GLY A 69 -14.17 -7.38 -5.57
C GLY A 69 -13.44 -6.53 -4.55
N VAL A 70 -14.08 -5.47 -4.13
CA VAL A 70 -13.62 -4.57 -3.08
C VAL A 70 -13.32 -5.36 -1.80
N SER A 71 -12.07 -5.33 -1.35
CA SER A 71 -11.60 -6.09 -0.20
C SER A 71 -11.58 -5.24 1.08
N PRO A 72 -12.32 -5.64 2.13
CA PRO A 72 -12.20 -5.01 3.44
C PRO A 72 -10.76 -5.06 4.00
N ALA A 73 -10.02 -6.12 3.71
CA ALA A 73 -8.63 -6.25 4.19
C ALA A 73 -7.71 -5.21 3.55
N VAL A 74 -7.92 -4.86 2.27
CA VAL A 74 -7.17 -3.78 1.59
C VAL A 74 -7.52 -2.43 2.19
N ARG A 75 -8.80 -2.16 2.46
CA ARG A 75 -9.24 -0.95 3.18
C ARG A 75 -8.56 -0.85 4.55
N ASP A 76 -8.62 -1.91 5.33
CA ASP A 76 -8.08 -1.93 6.68
C ASP A 76 -6.55 -1.75 6.67
N GLN A 77 -5.88 -2.22 5.62
CA GLN A 77 -4.44 -1.98 5.44
C GLN A 77 -4.14 -0.50 5.15
N LEU A 78 -4.96 0.18 4.34
CA LEU A 78 -4.83 1.63 4.10
C LEU A 78 -5.04 2.43 5.39
N VAL A 79 -6.06 2.09 6.19
CA VAL A 79 -6.29 2.70 7.50
C VAL A 79 -5.10 2.47 8.43
N ARG A 80 -4.53 1.27 8.46
CA ARG A 80 -3.31 0.99 9.24
C ARG A 80 -2.11 1.81 8.79
N TYR A 81 -1.99 2.13 7.50
CA TYR A 81 -0.92 3.02 7.04
C TYR A 81 -1.08 4.44 7.59
N ALA A 82 -2.31 4.95 7.70
CA ALA A 82 -2.57 6.22 8.35
C ALA A 82 -2.20 6.19 9.84
N ASP A 83 -2.48 5.07 10.53
CA ASP A 83 -2.06 4.86 11.91
C ASP A 83 -0.54 4.88 12.11
N ILE A 84 0.22 4.43 11.13
CA ILE A 84 1.69 4.42 11.18
C ILE A 84 2.24 5.79 10.79
N ALA A 85 1.68 6.42 9.75
CA ALA A 85 2.08 7.74 9.26
C ALA A 85 1.41 8.84 10.11
N ARG A 86 1.85 8.99 11.35
CA ARG A 86 1.29 10.01 12.26
C ARG A 86 1.43 11.42 11.71
N ALA A 87 0.40 12.24 11.97
CA ALA A 87 0.33 13.59 11.46
C ALA A 87 1.23 14.58 12.23
N ASP A 88 1.62 14.25 13.46
CA ASP A 88 2.51 15.04 14.27
C ASP A 88 3.52 14.20 15.07
N ASN A 89 4.57 14.88 15.56
CA ASN A 89 5.67 14.24 16.28
C ASN A 89 5.26 13.67 17.64
N ALA A 90 4.31 14.27 18.32
CA ALA A 90 3.87 13.82 19.64
C ALA A 90 3.14 12.48 19.50
N GLU A 91 2.23 12.37 18.54
CA GLU A 91 1.54 11.11 18.22
C GLU A 91 2.51 10.03 17.72
N PHE A 92 3.47 10.40 16.86
CA PHE A 92 4.50 9.49 16.40
C PHE A 92 5.33 8.93 17.55
N ASN A 93 5.81 9.79 18.44
CA ASN A 93 6.62 9.38 19.59
C ASN A 93 5.82 8.49 20.55
N ALA A 94 4.57 8.82 20.84
CA ALA A 94 3.70 8.01 21.66
C ALA A 94 3.42 6.62 21.04
N HIS A 95 3.24 6.55 19.72
CA HIS A 95 3.11 5.29 19.00
C HIS A 95 4.41 4.47 19.07
N TYR A 96 5.55 5.11 18.83
CA TYR A 96 6.86 4.47 18.86
C TYR A 96 7.17 3.88 20.24
N GLU A 97 6.96 4.62 21.32
CA GLU A 97 7.15 4.14 22.69
C GLU A 97 6.26 2.94 23.03
N ARG A 98 5.02 2.93 22.53
CA ARG A 98 4.10 1.82 22.72
C ARG A 98 4.54 0.55 22.00
N VAL A 99 5.05 0.69 20.78
CA VAL A 99 5.46 -0.45 19.94
C VAL A 99 6.84 -0.98 20.32
N TYR A 100 7.72 -0.09 20.77
CA TYR A 100 9.10 -0.41 21.17
C TYR A 100 9.39 0.03 22.61
N PRO A 101 8.73 -0.56 23.61
CA PRO A 101 8.89 -0.14 25.00
C PRO A 101 10.35 -0.27 25.45
N GLY A 102 10.87 0.79 26.11
CA GLY A 102 12.22 0.85 26.59
C GLY A 102 13.28 1.26 25.54
N ARG A 103 12.87 1.60 24.33
CA ARG A 103 13.75 2.29 23.38
C ARG A 103 13.48 3.79 23.49
N PRO A 104 14.50 4.64 23.71
CA PRO A 104 14.28 6.07 23.74
C PRO A 104 13.73 6.54 22.40
N ALA A 105 12.66 7.30 22.44
CA ALA A 105 12.18 8.05 21.28
C ALA A 105 13.30 9.02 20.88
N GLY A 106 14.20 8.63 20.07
CA GLY A 106 15.36 9.46 19.82
C GLY A 106 16.56 8.75 19.23
N GLY A 107 16.47 7.49 18.91
CA GLY A 107 17.51 6.87 18.13
C GLY A 107 18.05 5.57 18.68
N HIS A 108 18.51 4.74 17.78
CA HIS A 108 19.27 3.55 18.09
C HIS A 108 20.68 3.99 18.50
N PRO A 109 21.20 3.54 19.66
CA PRO A 109 22.54 3.94 20.15
C PRO A 109 23.68 3.66 19.15
N ASP A 110 23.50 2.69 18.25
CA ASP A 110 24.51 2.28 17.27
C ASP A 110 24.50 3.11 15.96
N TYR A 111 23.47 3.95 15.71
CA TYR A 111 23.33 4.72 14.47
C TYR A 111 23.51 6.23 14.67
N GLY A 112 24.07 6.68 15.78
CA GLY A 112 24.27 8.10 16.09
C GLY A 112 22.94 8.84 16.12
N THR A 113 22.57 9.32 17.27
CA THR A 113 21.28 9.92 17.62
C THR A 113 20.76 11.03 16.70
N GLY A 114 21.61 11.59 15.83
CA GLY A 114 21.27 12.73 15.00
C GLY A 114 20.51 12.41 13.71
N TRP A 115 20.71 11.23 13.12
CA TRP A 115 20.16 10.95 11.78
C TRP A 115 18.72 10.42 11.84
N TYR A 116 18.45 9.48 12.72
CA TYR A 116 17.14 8.86 12.87
C TYR A 116 16.10 9.84 13.43
N ASN A 117 16.52 10.68 14.40
CA ASN A 117 15.66 11.73 14.96
C ASN A 117 15.33 12.81 13.94
N ARG A 118 16.32 13.27 13.18
CA ARG A 118 16.07 14.25 12.11
C ARG A 118 15.12 13.75 11.05
N TRP A 119 15.20 12.47 10.70
CA TRP A 119 14.34 11.90 9.69
C TRP A 119 12.88 11.82 10.17
N HIS A 120 12.65 11.39 11.40
CA HIS A 120 11.31 11.32 11.98
C HIS A 120 10.68 12.68 12.24
N ASP A 121 11.42 13.60 12.89
CA ASP A 121 10.92 14.92 13.23
C ASP A 121 10.58 15.73 11.96
N VAL A 122 11.49 15.74 10.99
CA VAL A 122 11.29 16.50 9.75
C VAL A 122 10.21 15.85 8.88
N TRP A 123 10.15 14.52 8.83
CA TRP A 123 9.20 13.83 7.95
C TRP A 123 7.77 13.88 8.48
N ALA A 124 7.55 13.63 9.76
CA ALA A 124 6.21 13.64 10.36
C ALA A 124 5.58 15.04 10.27
N GLU A 125 6.32 16.10 10.60
CA GLU A 125 5.82 17.48 10.49
C GLU A 125 5.57 17.92 9.04
N ALA A 126 6.47 17.54 8.11
CA ALA A 126 6.38 17.99 6.73
C ALA A 126 5.36 17.19 5.90
N HIS A 127 5.18 15.89 6.17
CA HIS A 127 4.50 14.99 5.25
C HIS A 127 3.37 14.16 5.88
N GLY A 128 3.27 14.07 7.19
CA GLY A 128 2.26 13.24 7.85
C GLY A 128 0.83 13.58 7.40
N ALA A 129 0.49 14.86 7.40
CA ALA A 129 -0.83 15.32 6.95
C ALA A 129 -1.07 15.05 5.46
N GLU A 130 -0.04 15.15 4.62
CA GLU A 130 -0.14 14.84 3.18
C GLU A 130 -0.40 13.35 2.94
N VAL A 131 0.25 12.47 3.71
CA VAL A 131 0.02 11.01 3.64
C VAL A 131 -1.40 10.68 4.08
N HIS A 132 -1.89 11.23 5.18
CA HIS A 132 -3.28 11.06 5.62
C HIS A 132 -4.27 11.53 4.55
N ALA A 133 -4.03 12.71 3.96
CA ALA A 133 -4.87 13.22 2.87
C ALA A 133 -4.82 12.32 1.62
N ALA A 134 -3.67 11.74 1.30
CA ALA A 134 -3.53 10.81 0.19
C ALA A 134 -4.31 9.50 0.45
N ILE A 135 -4.19 8.94 1.66
CA ILE A 135 -4.95 7.74 2.06
C ILE A 135 -6.45 8.05 2.03
N GLN A 136 -6.89 9.19 2.58
CA GLN A 136 -8.30 9.55 2.59
C GLN A 136 -8.87 9.69 1.16
N ARG A 137 -8.11 10.27 0.21
CA ARG A 137 -8.54 10.34 -1.20
C ARG A 137 -8.75 8.95 -1.82
N VAL A 138 -7.87 8.01 -1.54
CA VAL A 138 -8.03 6.62 -2.02
C VAL A 138 -9.24 5.96 -1.35
N LEU A 139 -9.43 6.17 -0.05
CA LEU A 139 -10.61 5.66 0.66
C LEU A 139 -11.92 6.26 0.11
N ASP A 140 -11.96 7.56 -0.16
CA ASP A 140 -13.14 8.22 -0.73
C ASP A 140 -13.50 7.67 -2.12
N GLN A 141 -12.48 7.32 -2.92
CA GLN A 141 -12.67 6.78 -4.27
C GLN A 141 -13.14 5.33 -4.27
N TYR A 142 -12.53 4.47 -3.46
CA TYR A 142 -12.75 3.03 -3.53
C TYR A 142 -13.60 2.47 -2.38
N TYR A 143 -13.69 3.18 -1.27
CA TYR A 143 -14.40 2.77 -0.05
C TYR A 143 -15.25 3.92 0.51
N PRO A 144 -16.23 4.41 -0.25
CA PRO A 144 -16.99 5.59 0.12
C PRO A 144 -17.63 5.43 1.51
N GLY A 145 -17.49 6.47 2.34
CA GLY A 145 -17.98 6.47 3.71
C GLY A 145 -16.96 6.03 4.77
N THR A 146 -15.78 5.53 4.37
CA THR A 146 -14.67 5.29 5.32
C THR A 146 -13.98 6.61 5.66
N ARG A 147 -13.72 6.83 6.96
CA ARG A 147 -13.00 8.00 7.47
C ARG A 147 -11.80 7.54 8.30
N LEU A 148 -10.73 8.29 8.22
CA LEU A 148 -9.56 8.17 9.09
C LEU A 148 -9.81 8.83 10.43
#